data_e8ee4cb179a5270dd6003adff303fae0
#
_entry.id   e8ee4cb179a5270dd6003adff303fae0
#
_cell.length_a   1.000
_cell.length_b   1.000
_cell.length_c   1.000
_cell.angle_alpha   90.00
_cell.angle_beta   90.00
_cell.angle_gamma   90.00
#
_symmetry.space_group_name_H-M   'P 1'
#
loop_
_entity.id
_entity.type
_entity.pdbx_description
1 polymer ?
#
loop_
_entity_poly.entity_id
_entity_poly.type
_entity_poly.pdbx_seq_one_letter_code
_entity_poly.pdbx_strand_id
1 'polypeptide(L)'
;VFDKPVLLEQVGVTKAPPDLAEWEEIGFARYLQRKRLFLSARNVEKTERVPSFAKEEEAETILALMQQSFEPYTSALPDLDTLRQDIREKRVLAAREGEKLLGFLRFGREKKVSVLWQIXXXXIAVAPDGRGKGIGSGLVQDWLVIERDEAAKFQLWVREDNPSALRMYEASGFLPDGRIAPVMMKK
;
A
#
# COMPACT_ATOMS: atom_id res chain seq x y z
N VAL A 1 -13.42 -11.19 27.77
CA VAL A 1 -12.26 -11.73 27.03
C VAL A 1 -12.60 -11.66 25.55
N PHE A 2 -11.78 -11.00 24.76
CA PHE A 2 -11.99 -10.91 23.32
C PHE A 2 -11.30 -12.11 22.64
N ASP A 3 -12.01 -12.80 21.76
CA ASP A 3 -11.44 -13.91 21.00
C ASP A 3 -10.45 -13.48 19.92
N LYS A 4 -10.41 -12.18 19.62
CA LYS A 4 -9.54 -11.60 18.63
C LYS A 4 -8.75 -10.45 19.25
N PRO A 5 -7.53 -10.17 18.77
CA PRO A 5 -6.77 -9.05 19.31
C PRO A 5 -7.45 -7.72 19.02
N VAL A 6 -7.32 -6.80 19.95
CA VAL A 6 -7.78 -5.43 19.79
C VAL A 6 -6.62 -4.60 19.26
N LEU A 7 -6.86 -3.84 18.21
CA LEU A 7 -5.86 -3.00 17.57
C LEU A 7 -6.23 -1.53 17.72
N LEU A 8 -5.23 -0.73 17.97
CA LEU A 8 -5.36 0.72 18.03
C LEU A 8 -4.28 1.31 17.14
N GLU A 9 -4.67 2.10 16.16
CA GLU A 9 -3.75 2.81 15.27
C GLU A 9 -3.94 4.31 15.44
N GLN A 10 -2.86 5.02 15.65
CA GLN A 10 -2.90 6.46 15.89
C GLN A 10 -1.93 7.16 14.95
N VAL A 11 -2.43 8.15 14.21
CA VAL A 11 -1.58 8.92 13.29
C VAL A 11 -1.03 10.15 14.00
N GLY A 12 0.28 10.28 14.03
CA GLY A 12 0.99 11.40 14.63
C GLY A 12 1.98 12.05 13.68
N VAL A 13 2.71 13.04 14.16
CA VAL A 13 3.75 13.73 13.40
C VAL A 13 5.10 13.56 14.10
N THR A 14 6.06 12.95 13.42
CA THR A 14 7.49 12.75 13.77
C THR A 14 7.80 12.03 15.08
N LYS A 15 7.02 12.22 16.11
CA LYS A 15 7.21 11.54 17.40
C LYS A 15 6.03 10.64 17.69
N ALA A 16 6.27 9.61 18.46
CA ALA A 16 5.18 8.76 18.92
C ALA A 16 4.11 9.62 19.60
N PRO A 17 2.82 9.36 19.34
CA PRO A 17 1.77 10.06 20.05
C PRO A 17 1.98 10.00 21.55
N PRO A 18 1.70 11.10 22.28
CA PRO A 18 2.04 11.19 23.71
C PRO A 18 1.36 10.17 24.61
N ASP A 19 0.24 9.64 24.17
CA ASP A 19 -0.56 8.69 24.95
C ASP A 19 -0.19 7.21 24.73
N LEU A 20 0.87 6.89 23.99
CA LEU A 20 1.29 5.49 23.82
C LEU A 20 1.65 4.82 25.15
N ALA A 21 2.24 5.58 26.09
CA ALA A 21 2.55 5.05 27.42
C ALA A 21 1.29 4.67 28.18
N GLU A 22 0.23 5.47 28.07
CA GLU A 22 -1.06 5.16 28.70
C GLU A 22 -1.66 3.88 28.13
N TRP A 23 -1.52 3.65 26.82
CA TRP A 23 -1.97 2.41 26.19
C TRP A 23 -1.15 1.21 26.66
N GLU A 24 0.16 1.39 26.85
CA GLU A 24 1.02 0.34 27.39
C GLU A 24 0.61 -0.04 28.81
N GLU A 25 0.26 0.94 29.65
CA GLU A 25 -0.20 0.71 31.02
C GLU A 25 -1.47 -0.13 31.10
N ILE A 26 -2.36 -0.02 30.11
CA ILE A 26 -3.60 -0.81 30.08
C ILE A 26 -3.44 -2.10 29.26
N GLY A 27 -2.21 -2.49 28.96
CA GLY A 27 -1.90 -3.82 28.38
C GLY A 27 -1.80 -3.89 26.87
N PHE A 28 -1.72 -2.76 26.18
CA PHE A 28 -1.38 -2.77 24.76
C PHE A 28 0.14 -2.83 24.60
N ALA A 29 0.59 -3.58 23.61
CA ALA A 29 2.01 -3.63 23.23
C ALA A 29 2.18 -3.06 21.82
N ARG A 30 3.34 -2.51 21.55
CA ARG A 30 3.69 -2.03 20.21
C ARG A 30 3.73 -3.21 19.25
N TYR A 31 3.01 -3.10 18.15
CA TYR A 31 2.87 -4.17 17.17
C TYR A 31 3.65 -3.87 15.89
N LEU A 32 3.39 -2.73 15.27
CA LEU A 32 4.15 -2.26 14.12
C LEU A 32 4.06 -0.73 14.03
N GLN A 33 4.86 -0.15 13.16
CA GLN A 33 4.79 1.29 12.89
C GLN A 33 4.86 1.52 11.38
N ARG A 34 4.08 2.48 10.91
CA ARG A 34 4.12 2.94 9.53
C ARG A 34 4.62 4.38 9.48
N LYS A 35 5.28 4.72 8.37
CA LYS A 35 5.59 6.12 8.05
C LYS A 35 4.89 6.47 6.75
N ARG A 36 4.49 7.73 6.64
CA ARG A 36 3.86 8.24 5.43
C ARG A 36 4.92 8.79 4.50
N LEU A 37 4.79 8.43 3.21
CA LEU A 37 5.63 8.96 2.14
C LEU A 37 4.75 9.71 1.15
N PHE A 38 5.31 10.74 0.54
CA PHE A 38 4.61 11.51 -0.50
C PHE A 38 5.56 11.84 -1.66
N LEU A 39 4.95 12.13 -2.81
CA LEU A 39 5.65 12.61 -4.01
C LEU A 39 4.75 13.64 -4.68
N SER A 40 5.31 14.81 -5.04
CA SER A 40 4.57 15.80 -5.83
C SER A 40 4.42 15.30 -7.27
N ALA A 41 3.24 15.41 -7.85
CA ALA A 41 3.02 14.99 -9.23
C ALA A 41 3.88 15.78 -10.23
N ARG A 42 4.29 17.00 -9.87
CA ARG A 42 5.20 17.81 -10.69
C ARG A 42 6.58 17.18 -10.86
N ASN A 43 6.96 16.31 -9.93
CA ASN A 43 8.27 15.63 -9.95
C ASN A 43 8.21 14.28 -10.68
N VAL A 44 7.04 13.90 -11.21
CA VAL A 44 6.89 12.66 -11.97
C VAL A 44 7.24 12.91 -13.43
N GLU A 45 8.27 12.24 -13.92
CA GLU A 45 8.69 12.37 -15.32
C GLU A 45 7.65 11.79 -16.27
N LYS A 46 7.53 12.39 -17.45
CA LYS A 46 6.75 11.81 -18.54
C LYS A 46 7.51 10.61 -19.12
N THR A 47 6.78 9.57 -19.40
CA THR A 47 7.36 8.37 -19.98
C THR A 47 6.35 7.75 -20.94
N GLU A 48 6.84 7.00 -21.91
CA GLU A 48 6.03 6.28 -22.89
C GLU A 48 5.58 4.89 -22.38
N ARG A 49 5.76 4.61 -21.10
CA ARG A 49 5.30 3.33 -20.53
C ARG A 49 3.79 3.18 -20.76
N VAL A 50 3.42 1.97 -21.15
CA VAL A 50 2.00 1.59 -21.32
C VAL A 50 1.61 0.71 -20.12
N PRO A 51 0.89 1.27 -19.16
CA PRO A 51 0.49 0.50 -17.98
C PRO A 51 -0.46 -0.63 -18.33
N SER A 52 -0.32 -1.74 -17.61
CA SER A 52 -1.19 -2.90 -17.78
C SER A 52 -2.18 -2.99 -16.61
N PHE A 53 -3.46 -2.93 -16.93
CA PHE A 53 -4.51 -3.05 -15.92
C PHE A 53 -4.84 -4.52 -15.66
N ALA A 54 -5.31 -4.79 -14.44
CA ALA A 54 -5.83 -6.10 -14.09
C ALA A 54 -7.11 -6.41 -14.90
N LYS A 55 -7.31 -7.69 -15.17
CA LYS A 55 -8.52 -8.19 -15.82
C LYS A 55 -9.47 -8.74 -14.75
N GLU A 56 -10.76 -8.70 -15.01
CA GLU A 56 -11.75 -9.13 -14.01
C GLU A 56 -11.60 -10.60 -13.62
N GLU A 57 -11.18 -11.45 -14.55
CA GLU A 57 -10.90 -12.87 -14.28
C GLU A 57 -9.71 -13.10 -13.35
N GLU A 58 -8.87 -12.09 -13.13
CA GLU A 58 -7.73 -12.17 -12.22
C GLU A 58 -8.09 -11.80 -10.76
N ALA A 59 -9.31 -11.36 -10.50
CA ALA A 59 -9.70 -10.84 -9.19
C ALA A 59 -9.45 -11.86 -8.06
N GLU A 60 -9.79 -13.13 -8.27
CA GLU A 60 -9.57 -14.16 -7.27
C GLU A 60 -8.08 -14.42 -7.02
N THR A 61 -7.26 -14.43 -8.07
CA THR A 61 -5.81 -14.59 -7.95
C THR A 61 -5.19 -13.40 -7.22
N ILE A 62 -5.64 -12.18 -7.52
CA ILE A 62 -5.18 -10.97 -6.84
C ILE A 62 -5.58 -11.01 -5.37
N LEU A 63 -6.82 -11.40 -5.06
CA LEU A 63 -7.28 -11.48 -3.67
C LEU A 63 -6.48 -12.54 -2.89
N ALA A 64 -6.19 -13.69 -3.50
CA ALA A 64 -5.34 -14.71 -2.89
C ALA A 64 -3.92 -14.20 -2.63
N LEU A 65 -3.35 -13.45 -3.58
CA LEU A 65 -2.03 -12.85 -3.40
C LEU A 65 -2.05 -11.79 -2.29
N MET A 66 -3.14 -11.02 -2.16
CA MET A 66 -3.33 -10.10 -1.03
C MET A 66 -3.29 -10.86 0.30
N GLN A 67 -4.08 -11.93 0.41
CA GLN A 67 -4.18 -12.73 1.64
C GLN A 67 -2.84 -13.33 2.06
N GLN A 68 -2.02 -13.74 1.09
CA GLN A 68 -0.70 -14.30 1.35
C GLN A 68 0.36 -13.25 1.71
N SER A 69 0.19 -12.03 1.22
CA SER A 69 1.24 -11.01 1.27
C SER A 69 1.06 -10.01 2.41
N PHE A 70 -0.15 -9.85 2.91
CA PHE A 70 -0.45 -8.78 3.85
C PHE A 70 -0.69 -9.29 5.26
N GLU A 71 -0.33 -8.45 6.21
CA GLU A 71 -0.45 -8.72 7.62
C GLU A 71 -1.95 -8.83 7.98
N PRO A 72 -2.39 -9.91 8.63
CA PRO A 72 -3.83 -10.21 8.74
C PRO A 72 -4.62 -9.27 9.65
N TYR A 73 -3.99 -8.68 10.66
CA TYR A 73 -4.73 -7.91 11.66
C TYR A 73 -4.94 -6.45 11.29
N THR A 74 -4.02 -5.87 10.50
CA THR A 74 -4.08 -4.45 10.17
C THR A 74 -4.35 -4.20 8.68
N SER A 75 -4.57 -5.27 7.90
CA SER A 75 -4.82 -5.15 6.47
C SER A 75 -6.30 -5.45 6.20
N ALA A 76 -7.11 -4.41 6.06
CA ALA A 76 -8.51 -4.58 5.66
C ALA A 76 -8.55 -4.87 4.16
N LEU A 77 -8.61 -6.15 3.81
CA LEU A 77 -8.67 -6.58 2.42
C LEU A 77 -10.09 -6.31 1.87
N PRO A 78 -10.20 -5.94 0.59
CA PRO A 78 -11.53 -5.82 -0.02
C PRO A 78 -12.17 -7.20 -0.13
N ASP A 79 -13.48 -7.23 -0.18
CA ASP A 79 -14.16 -8.41 -0.65
C ASP A 79 -14.01 -8.53 -2.18
N LEU A 80 -14.40 -9.67 -2.73
CA LEU A 80 -14.21 -9.96 -4.14
C LEU A 80 -15.00 -9.00 -5.05
N ASP A 81 -16.19 -8.61 -4.64
CA ASP A 81 -17.03 -7.71 -5.44
C ASP A 81 -16.46 -6.29 -5.48
N THR A 82 -15.97 -5.80 -4.35
CA THR A 82 -15.23 -4.53 -4.27
C THR A 82 -13.99 -4.57 -5.16
N LEU A 83 -13.23 -5.66 -5.12
CA LEU A 83 -12.04 -5.79 -5.95
C LEU A 83 -12.38 -5.82 -7.44
N ARG A 84 -13.43 -6.56 -7.84
CA ARG A 84 -13.91 -6.57 -9.22
C ARG A 84 -14.35 -5.17 -9.69
N GLN A 85 -15.02 -4.43 -8.80
CA GLN A 85 -15.42 -3.06 -9.11
C GLN A 85 -14.17 -2.17 -9.34
N ASP A 86 -13.17 -2.26 -8.48
CA ASP A 86 -11.93 -1.49 -8.66
C ASP A 86 -11.20 -1.85 -9.96
N ILE A 87 -11.26 -3.13 -10.36
CA ILE A 87 -10.67 -3.55 -11.64
C ILE A 87 -11.45 -2.92 -12.81
N ARG A 88 -12.78 -2.99 -12.80
CA ARG A 88 -13.62 -2.34 -13.83
C ARG A 88 -13.35 -0.84 -13.91
N GLU A 89 -13.11 -0.21 -12.79
CA GLU A 89 -12.82 1.23 -12.71
C GLU A 89 -11.35 1.58 -12.99
N LYS A 90 -10.55 0.60 -13.44
CA LYS A 90 -9.13 0.80 -13.80
C LYS A 90 -8.28 1.30 -12.62
N ARG A 91 -8.59 0.83 -11.41
CA ARG A 91 -7.84 1.16 -10.19
C ARG A 91 -6.86 0.07 -9.76
N VAL A 92 -6.73 -0.99 -10.58
CA VAL A 92 -5.82 -2.09 -10.27
C VAL A 92 -4.90 -2.33 -11.47
N LEU A 93 -3.61 -2.18 -11.24
CA LEU A 93 -2.57 -2.52 -12.21
C LEU A 93 -2.10 -3.95 -11.98
N ALA A 94 -1.64 -4.61 -13.04
CA ALA A 94 -1.14 -5.98 -12.95
C ALA A 94 0.12 -6.15 -13.79
N ALA A 95 1.09 -6.82 -13.21
CA ALA A 95 2.31 -7.21 -13.91
C ALA A 95 2.27 -8.72 -14.17
N ARG A 96 2.62 -9.12 -15.40
CA ARG A 96 2.52 -10.51 -15.85
C ARG A 96 3.79 -10.98 -16.55
N GLU A 97 3.94 -12.29 -16.58
CA GLU A 97 4.89 -12.98 -17.44
C GLU A 97 4.09 -14.04 -18.22
N GLY A 98 3.80 -13.74 -19.48
CA GLY A 98 2.79 -14.50 -20.22
C GLY A 98 1.42 -14.31 -19.59
N GLU A 99 0.74 -15.38 -19.27
CA GLU A 99 -0.57 -15.35 -18.59
C GLU A 99 -0.44 -15.33 -17.06
N LYS A 100 0.77 -15.55 -16.53
CA LYS A 100 0.98 -15.66 -15.08
C LYS A 100 1.05 -14.28 -14.44
N LEU A 101 0.18 -14.03 -13.46
CA LEU A 101 0.21 -12.82 -12.65
C LEU A 101 1.42 -12.85 -11.71
N LEU A 102 2.30 -11.86 -11.81
CA LEU A 102 3.49 -11.71 -10.96
C LEU A 102 3.33 -10.66 -9.89
N GLY A 103 2.36 -9.76 -10.03
CA GLY A 103 2.13 -8.73 -9.01
C GLY A 103 1.01 -7.81 -9.42
N PHE A 104 0.57 -7.02 -8.46
CA PHE A 104 -0.47 -6.02 -8.69
C PHE A 104 -0.22 -4.78 -7.84
N LEU A 105 -0.88 -3.69 -8.24
CA LEU A 105 -0.91 -2.46 -7.45
C LEU A 105 -2.34 -1.92 -7.52
N ARG A 106 -2.95 -1.69 -6.35
CA ARG A 106 -4.29 -1.13 -6.23
C ARG A 106 -4.17 0.28 -5.66
N PHE A 107 -4.83 1.24 -6.30
CA PHE A 107 -4.76 2.65 -5.91
C PHE A 107 -6.15 3.28 -5.89
N GLY A 108 -6.23 4.43 -5.27
CA GLY A 108 -7.45 5.23 -5.28
C GLY A 108 -7.13 6.70 -5.34
N ARG A 109 -8.15 7.53 -5.38
CA ARG A 109 -7.98 8.97 -5.42
C ARG A 109 -8.88 9.64 -4.40
N GLU A 110 -8.31 10.51 -3.58
CA GLU A 110 -9.02 11.37 -2.65
C GLU A 110 -8.81 12.82 -3.08
N LYS A 111 -9.80 13.38 -3.78
CA LYS A 111 -9.68 14.72 -4.39
C LYS A 111 -8.48 14.76 -5.37
N LYS A 112 -7.46 15.54 -5.08
CA LYS A 112 -6.23 15.67 -5.89
C LYS A 112 -5.06 14.88 -5.31
N VAL A 113 -5.31 13.90 -4.45
CA VAL A 113 -4.27 13.02 -3.91
C VAL A 113 -4.52 11.60 -4.43
N SER A 114 -3.56 11.07 -5.18
CA SER A 114 -3.59 9.65 -5.55
C SER A 114 -2.93 8.84 -4.45
N VAL A 115 -3.61 7.83 -3.95
CA VAL A 115 -3.17 7.09 -2.77
C VAL A 115 -3.01 5.61 -3.08
N LEU A 116 -1.95 5.01 -2.58
CA LEU A 116 -1.94 3.57 -2.38
C LEU A 116 -2.67 3.32 -1.07
N TRP A 117 -3.84 2.71 -1.17
CA TRP A 117 -4.70 2.45 -0.03
C TRP A 117 -3.98 1.57 1.00
N GLN A 118 -3.79 2.10 2.19
CA GLN A 118 -3.03 1.38 3.21
C GLN A 118 -3.61 1.39 4.63
N ILE A 119 -4.83 1.73 4.75
CA ILE A 119 -5.54 1.23 5.92
C ILE A 119 -6.15 -0.14 5.61
N UNK A 120 -5.54 -0.77 4.72
CA UNK A 120 -5.90 -2.06 4.39
C UNK A 120 -5.19 -2.60 3.22
N UNK A 121 -5.09 -2.54 2.69
CA UNK A 121 -4.65 -3.33 1.72
C UNK A 121 -3.46 -2.73 1.03
N UNK A 122 -2.67 -3.07 1.15
CA UNK A 122 -1.55 -2.73 0.49
C UNK A 122 -1.92 -2.68 -0.86
N UNK A 123 -1.52 -2.09 -1.15
CA UNK A 123 -1.78 -1.90 -2.37
C UNK A 123 -0.87 -2.48 -3.29
N ILE A 124 0.19 -2.94 -2.98
CA ILE A 124 1.11 -3.57 -3.92
C ILE A 124 1.63 -4.88 -3.35
N ALA A 125 1.54 -5.92 -4.12
CA ALA A 125 2.20 -7.18 -3.79
C ALA A 125 2.81 -7.80 -5.04
N VAL A 126 3.94 -8.49 -4.83
CA VAL A 126 4.66 -9.23 -5.88
C VAL A 126 4.76 -10.69 -5.44
N ALA A 127 4.31 -11.57 -6.30
CA ALA A 127 4.39 -13.02 -6.07
C ALA A 127 5.86 -13.44 -5.87
N PRO A 128 6.10 -14.51 -5.12
CA PRO A 128 7.48 -14.95 -4.86
C PRO A 128 8.33 -15.04 -6.12
N ASP A 129 7.81 -15.58 -7.19
CA ASP A 129 8.52 -15.76 -8.46
C ASP A 129 8.85 -14.43 -9.17
N GLY A 130 8.16 -13.35 -8.82
CA GLY A 130 8.39 -12.01 -9.38
C GLY A 130 9.35 -11.15 -8.56
N ARG A 131 9.73 -11.61 -7.38
CA ARG A 131 10.59 -10.80 -6.49
C ARG A 131 12.00 -10.66 -7.07
N GLY A 132 12.61 -9.50 -6.84
CA GLY A 132 13.94 -9.21 -7.37
C GLY A 132 13.98 -8.84 -8.85
N LYS A 133 12.87 -8.97 -9.58
CA LYS A 133 12.79 -8.68 -11.02
C LYS A 133 12.33 -7.24 -11.34
N GLY A 134 12.26 -6.35 -10.35
CA GLY A 134 11.83 -4.97 -10.58
C GLY A 134 10.31 -4.78 -10.75
N ILE A 135 9.51 -5.84 -10.55
CA ILE A 135 8.05 -5.81 -10.75
C ILE A 135 7.39 -4.71 -9.90
N GLY A 136 7.76 -4.64 -8.62
CA GLY A 136 7.20 -3.63 -7.72
C GLY A 136 7.50 -2.20 -8.19
N SER A 137 8.74 -1.94 -8.57
CA SER A 137 9.15 -0.62 -9.08
C SER A 137 8.41 -0.29 -10.38
N GLY A 138 8.26 -1.27 -11.27
CA GLY A 138 7.50 -1.08 -12.51
C GLY A 138 6.05 -0.70 -12.25
N LEU A 139 5.37 -1.40 -11.33
CA LEU A 139 3.99 -1.11 -10.95
C LEU A 139 3.86 0.30 -10.34
N VAL A 140 4.84 0.72 -9.52
CA VAL A 140 4.83 2.08 -8.96
C VAL A 140 4.98 3.09 -10.09
N GLN A 141 5.90 2.88 -11.03
CA GLN A 141 6.07 3.79 -12.17
C GLN A 141 4.79 3.86 -13.01
N ASP A 142 4.14 2.73 -13.28
CA ASP A 142 2.88 2.70 -14.03
C ASP A 142 1.79 3.51 -13.31
N TRP A 143 1.66 3.38 -11.99
CA TRP A 143 0.73 4.17 -11.17
C TRP A 143 1.04 5.67 -11.29
N LEU A 144 2.31 6.05 -11.17
CA LEU A 144 2.71 7.46 -11.27
C LEU A 144 2.34 8.05 -12.64
N VAL A 145 2.59 7.29 -13.72
CA VAL A 145 2.28 7.72 -15.10
C VAL A 145 0.78 7.94 -15.29
N ILE A 146 -0.06 7.00 -14.83
CA ILE A 146 -1.51 7.08 -15.02
C ILE A 146 -2.12 8.27 -14.28
N GLU A 147 -1.64 8.52 -13.06
CA GLU A 147 -2.27 9.49 -12.16
C GLU A 147 -1.65 10.90 -12.22
N ARG A 148 -0.52 11.08 -12.90
CA ARG A 148 0.27 12.34 -12.82
C ARG A 148 -0.49 13.59 -13.27
N ASP A 149 -1.34 13.48 -14.27
CA ASP A 149 -2.05 14.64 -14.83
C ASP A 149 -3.35 14.95 -14.07
N GLU A 150 -3.81 14.01 -13.26
CA GLU A 150 -5.05 14.12 -12.49
C GLU A 150 -4.80 14.44 -11.02
N ALA A 151 -3.68 13.96 -10.47
CA ALA A 151 -3.32 14.15 -9.08
C ALA A 151 -2.38 15.35 -8.91
N ALA A 152 -2.46 16.04 -7.78
CA ALA A 152 -1.46 17.02 -7.37
C ALA A 152 -0.32 16.36 -6.62
N LYS A 153 -0.61 15.26 -5.93
CA LYS A 153 0.41 14.49 -5.20
C LYS A 153 0.02 13.03 -5.08
N PHE A 154 1.02 12.22 -4.83
CA PHE A 154 0.92 10.80 -4.52
C PHE A 154 1.24 10.58 -3.05
N GLN A 155 0.56 9.64 -2.41
CA GLN A 155 0.74 9.38 -0.98
C GLN A 155 0.61 7.89 -0.68
N LEU A 156 1.41 7.43 0.25
CA LEU A 156 1.30 6.05 0.72
C LEU A 156 1.80 5.94 2.16
N TRP A 157 1.41 4.84 2.80
CA TRP A 157 1.97 4.45 4.09
C TRP A 157 2.78 3.18 3.90
N VAL A 158 3.92 3.09 4.56
CA VAL A 158 4.80 1.92 4.48
C VAL A 158 5.27 1.53 5.88
N ARG A 159 5.35 0.22 6.14
CA ARG A 159 5.87 -0.29 7.40
C ARG A 159 7.36 0.05 7.52
N GLU A 160 7.78 0.51 8.70
CA GLU A 160 9.19 0.86 8.93
C GLU A 160 10.11 -0.35 8.86
N ASP A 161 9.58 -1.52 9.18
CA ASP A 161 10.34 -2.77 9.15
C ASP A 161 10.32 -3.45 7.77
N ASN A 162 9.95 -2.71 6.71
CA ASN A 162 10.02 -3.20 5.33
C ASN A 162 11.04 -2.38 4.52
N PRO A 163 12.35 -2.64 4.73
CA PRO A 163 13.39 -1.86 4.06
C PRO A 163 13.38 -2.00 2.53
N SER A 164 12.91 -3.13 2.01
CA SER A 164 12.80 -3.32 0.56
C SER A 164 11.79 -2.36 -0.06
N ALA A 165 10.61 -2.25 0.54
CA ALA A 165 9.58 -1.32 0.06
C ALA A 165 10.04 0.14 0.24
N LEU A 166 10.68 0.46 1.37
CA LEU A 166 11.19 1.80 1.61
C LEU A 166 12.17 2.23 0.51
N ARG A 167 13.18 1.40 0.24
CA ARG A 167 14.16 1.69 -0.83
C ARG A 167 13.50 1.84 -2.20
N MET A 168 12.50 1.00 -2.49
CA MET A 168 11.77 1.07 -3.76
C MET A 168 11.03 2.41 -3.92
N TYR A 169 10.31 2.85 -2.89
CA TYR A 169 9.59 4.12 -2.94
C TYR A 169 10.54 5.32 -2.96
N GLU A 170 11.61 5.28 -2.17
CA GLU A 170 12.63 6.33 -2.16
C GLU A 170 13.30 6.45 -3.55
N ALA A 171 13.62 5.33 -4.17
CA ALA A 171 14.16 5.31 -5.54
C ALA A 171 13.16 5.84 -6.58
N SER A 172 11.85 5.79 -6.27
CA SER A 172 10.80 6.38 -7.12
C SER A 172 10.55 7.85 -6.80
N GLY A 173 11.33 8.46 -5.92
CA GLY A 173 11.24 9.89 -5.58
C GLY A 173 10.34 10.23 -4.40
N PHE A 174 9.78 9.24 -3.72
CA PHE A 174 8.96 9.50 -2.53
C PHE A 174 9.81 9.93 -1.35
N LEU A 175 9.30 10.88 -0.57
CA LEU A 175 9.96 11.43 0.62
C LEU A 175 9.04 11.29 1.85
N PRO A 176 9.59 11.09 3.03
CA PRO A 176 8.77 11.12 4.25
C PRO A 176 8.29 12.54 4.55
N ASP A 177 7.04 12.66 5.01
CA ASP A 177 6.49 13.96 5.42
C ASP A 177 6.41 14.13 6.95
N GLY A 178 7.09 13.25 7.67
CA GLY A 178 7.13 13.30 9.13
C GLY A 178 5.96 12.62 9.83
N ARG A 179 4.97 12.13 9.10
CA ARG A 179 3.85 11.44 9.75
C ARG A 179 4.18 9.97 9.99
N ILE A 180 3.83 9.52 11.19
CA ILE A 180 3.96 8.13 11.60
C ILE A 180 2.61 7.62 12.10
N ALA A 181 2.41 6.33 12.03
CA ALA A 181 1.23 5.65 12.56
C ALA A 181 1.68 4.39 13.32
N PRO A 182 1.93 4.53 14.62
CA PRO A 182 2.15 3.35 15.46
C PRO A 182 0.86 2.57 15.62
N VAL A 183 0.97 1.26 15.62
CA VAL A 183 -0.15 0.34 15.86
C VAL A 183 0.16 -0.42 17.14
N MET A 184 -0.77 -0.35 18.06
CA MET A 184 -0.72 -1.05 19.35
C MET A 184 -1.67 -2.25 19.27
N MET A 185 -1.30 -3.34 19.92
CA MET A 185 -2.12 -4.55 19.95
C MET A 185 -2.28 -5.05 21.38
N LYS A 186 -3.49 -5.45 21.72
CA LYS A 186 -3.79 -6.14 22.97
C LYS A 186 -4.43 -7.49 22.62
N LYS A 187 -3.83 -8.58 23.12
CA LYS A 187 -4.32 -9.96 22.96
C LYS A 187 -5.31 -10.34 24.04
#